data_0700b1ecf3be5a969c8a9d2590643dc3
#
_entry.id   0700b1ecf3be5a969c8a9d2590643dc3
#
_cell.length_a   1.000
_cell.length_b   1.000
_cell.length_c   1.000
_cell.angle_alpha   90.00
_cell.angle_beta   90.00
_cell.angle_gamma   90.00
#
_symmetry.space_group_name_H-M   'P 1'
#
loop_
_entity.id
_entity.type
_entity.pdbx_description
1 polymer ?
#
loop_
_entity_poly.entity_id
_entity_poly.type
_entity_poly.pdbx_seq_one_letter_code
_entity_poly.pdbx_strand_id
1 'polypeptide(L)'
;MIKKTLKINGVERILILDKDETLAQVLRNHLLLTGCKIGCGEGHCGACNVIMNGKVTRSCIYKMSRVPDHAEITTIEGVGTISDMHPIQVAWMAYGCAQCGFCSPGFIISAKVLLDNNPSPTREEVRDWFNKQRNLCRCTGYKPLIDATMAAAAVMRGEMTKEDLVFKQTGDSIVGTNYIRPSAAQKVTGTWDFGADDALKMPS
;
A
#
# COMPACT_ATOMS: atom_id res chain seq x y z
N MET A 1 -13.16 -14.51 -22.91
CA MET A 1 -12.01 -14.79 -22.03
C MET A 1 -10.72 -14.41 -22.74
N ILE A 2 -9.68 -13.96 -22.01
CA ILE A 2 -8.34 -13.64 -22.53
C ILE A 2 -7.30 -14.39 -21.69
N LYS A 3 -6.19 -14.78 -22.32
CA LYS A 3 -5.01 -15.29 -21.62
C LYS A 3 -4.05 -14.13 -21.39
N LYS A 4 -3.52 -14.00 -20.17
CA LYS A 4 -2.52 -13.01 -19.79
C LYS A 4 -1.39 -13.68 -19.03
N THR A 5 -0.16 -13.31 -19.38
CA THR A 5 1.04 -13.61 -18.58
C THR A 5 1.42 -12.34 -17.85
N LEU A 6 1.46 -12.38 -16.52
CA LEU A 6 1.74 -11.21 -15.67
C LEU A 6 2.80 -11.58 -14.64
N LYS A 7 3.69 -10.64 -14.31
CA LYS A 7 4.62 -10.79 -13.19
C LYS A 7 4.06 -10.04 -11.98
N ILE A 8 3.50 -10.76 -11.02
CA ILE A 8 2.82 -10.19 -9.85
C ILE A 8 3.66 -10.45 -8.60
N ASN A 9 4.10 -9.39 -7.93
CA ASN A 9 4.98 -9.45 -6.76
C ASN A 9 6.22 -10.33 -7.03
N GLY A 10 6.82 -10.20 -8.22
CA GLY A 10 8.01 -10.94 -8.63
C GLY A 10 7.74 -12.36 -9.18
N VAL A 11 6.51 -12.87 -9.09
CA VAL A 11 6.13 -14.22 -9.55
C VAL A 11 5.39 -14.13 -10.87
N GLU A 12 5.85 -14.87 -11.88
CA GLU A 12 5.15 -15.01 -13.15
C GLU A 12 3.88 -15.86 -12.98
N ARG A 13 2.77 -15.39 -13.54
CA ARG A 13 1.46 -16.05 -13.50
C ARG A 13 0.80 -16.02 -14.85
N ILE A 14 0.30 -17.17 -15.30
CA ILE A 14 -0.52 -17.30 -16.49
C ILE A 14 -1.97 -17.40 -16.05
N LEU A 15 -2.79 -16.46 -16.49
CA LEU A 15 -4.18 -16.33 -16.06
C LEU A 15 -5.11 -16.37 -17.28
N ILE A 16 -6.24 -17.05 -17.13
CA ILE A 16 -7.35 -17.03 -18.10
C ILE A 16 -8.50 -16.26 -17.43
N LEU A 17 -8.85 -15.11 -17.98
CA LEU A 17 -9.68 -14.10 -17.32
C LEU A 17 -10.77 -13.58 -18.25
N ASP A 18 -11.81 -13.00 -17.68
CA ASP A 18 -12.71 -12.15 -18.47
C ASP A 18 -11.98 -10.84 -18.80
N LYS A 19 -12.06 -10.43 -20.06
CA LYS A 19 -11.45 -9.18 -20.56
C LYS A 19 -12.00 -7.92 -19.89
N ASP A 20 -13.25 -7.99 -19.38
CA ASP A 20 -13.95 -6.87 -18.76
C ASP A 20 -13.76 -6.78 -17.24
N GLU A 21 -13.22 -7.84 -16.60
CA GLU A 21 -12.78 -7.76 -15.21
C GLU A 21 -11.76 -6.65 -15.03
N THR A 22 -11.79 -6.00 -13.86
CA THR A 22 -10.77 -5.03 -13.49
C THR A 22 -9.54 -5.72 -12.87
N LEU A 23 -8.39 -5.08 -12.96
CA LEU A 23 -7.17 -5.58 -12.33
C LEU A 23 -7.37 -5.79 -10.81
N ALA A 24 -8.12 -4.91 -10.13
CA ALA A 24 -8.44 -5.08 -8.72
C ALA A 24 -9.25 -6.35 -8.45
N GLN A 25 -10.23 -6.67 -9.28
CA GLN A 25 -11.00 -7.93 -9.15
C GLN A 25 -10.09 -9.14 -9.33
N VAL A 26 -9.22 -9.13 -10.32
CA VAL A 26 -8.27 -10.24 -10.54
C VAL A 26 -7.33 -10.41 -9.34
N LEU A 27 -6.72 -9.33 -8.85
CA LEU A 27 -5.82 -9.40 -7.70
C LEU A 27 -6.52 -9.94 -6.45
N ARG A 28 -7.75 -9.49 -6.18
CA ARG A 28 -8.50 -9.86 -4.98
C ARG A 28 -9.19 -11.22 -5.08
N ASN A 29 -9.91 -11.46 -6.18
CA ASN A 29 -10.80 -12.63 -6.27
C ASN A 29 -10.09 -13.88 -6.78
N HIS A 30 -9.15 -13.73 -7.73
CA HIS A 30 -8.43 -14.87 -8.30
C HIS A 30 -7.12 -15.17 -7.55
N LEU A 31 -6.44 -14.12 -7.02
CA LEU A 31 -5.14 -14.27 -6.40
C LEU A 31 -5.14 -14.06 -4.88
N LEU A 32 -6.29 -13.69 -4.31
CA LEU A 32 -6.49 -13.41 -2.88
C LEU A 32 -5.51 -12.37 -2.32
N LEU A 33 -5.00 -11.48 -3.18
CA LEU A 33 -4.18 -10.32 -2.77
C LEU A 33 -5.11 -9.21 -2.27
N THR A 34 -5.68 -9.44 -1.09
CA THR A 34 -6.73 -8.61 -0.50
C THR A 34 -6.21 -7.27 0.03
N GLY A 35 -4.89 -7.07 0.14
CA GLY A 35 -4.28 -5.79 0.46
C GLY A 35 -4.60 -4.68 -0.54
N CYS A 36 -4.87 -5.02 -1.81
CA CYS A 36 -5.47 -4.10 -2.76
C CYS A 36 -6.93 -3.83 -2.37
N LYS A 37 -7.25 -2.65 -1.84
CA LYS A 37 -8.59 -2.33 -1.32
C LYS A 37 -9.44 -1.57 -2.35
N ILE A 38 -10.71 -1.94 -2.49
CA ILE A 38 -11.66 -1.21 -3.36
C ILE A 38 -12.56 -0.35 -2.47
N GLY A 39 -12.28 0.98 -2.43
CA GLY A 39 -13.08 1.92 -1.64
C GLY A 39 -14.22 2.54 -2.44
N CYS A 40 -13.94 3.12 -3.62
CA CYS A 40 -14.97 3.77 -4.44
C CYS A 40 -15.38 2.97 -5.68
N GLY A 41 -14.52 2.12 -6.22
CA GLY A 41 -14.75 1.42 -7.49
C GLY A 41 -14.63 2.30 -8.76
N GLU A 42 -14.41 3.61 -8.60
CA GLU A 42 -14.51 4.62 -9.67
C GLU A 42 -13.19 5.40 -9.88
N GLY A 43 -12.08 4.95 -9.30
CA GLY A 43 -10.76 5.58 -9.46
C GLY A 43 -10.57 6.90 -8.71
N HIS A 44 -11.40 7.22 -7.70
CA HIS A 44 -11.37 8.52 -7.01
C HIS A 44 -10.67 8.51 -5.65
N CYS A 45 -10.47 7.36 -5.01
CA CYS A 45 -9.97 7.32 -3.63
C CYS A 45 -8.54 6.79 -3.46
N GLY A 46 -7.94 6.22 -4.50
CA GLY A 46 -6.58 5.68 -4.48
C GLY A 46 -6.34 4.47 -3.56
N ALA A 47 -7.37 3.92 -2.88
CA ALA A 47 -7.21 2.75 -2.02
C ALA A 47 -6.78 1.48 -2.80
N CYS A 48 -7.12 1.42 -4.09
CA CYS A 48 -6.78 0.33 -4.99
C CYS A 48 -5.47 0.56 -5.78
N ASN A 49 -4.66 1.56 -5.41
CA ASN A 49 -3.42 1.82 -6.12
C ASN A 49 -2.47 0.61 -6.02
N VAL A 50 -1.91 0.25 -7.16
CA VAL A 50 -0.83 -0.73 -7.33
C VAL A 50 0.28 -0.10 -8.17
N ILE A 51 1.46 -0.67 -8.17
CA ILE A 51 2.50 -0.30 -9.13
C ILE A 51 2.33 -1.21 -10.35
N MET A 52 2.20 -0.63 -11.52
CA MET A 52 2.21 -1.37 -12.78
C MET A 52 3.27 -0.75 -13.69
N ASN A 53 4.27 -1.54 -14.06
CA ASN A 53 5.42 -1.10 -14.86
C ASN A 53 6.06 0.20 -14.31
N GLY A 54 6.31 0.25 -13.00
CA GLY A 54 6.93 1.38 -12.30
C GLY A 54 6.00 2.58 -12.03
N LYS A 55 4.72 2.52 -12.41
CA LYS A 55 3.78 3.65 -12.27
C LYS A 55 2.62 3.31 -11.35
N VAL A 56 2.17 4.30 -10.56
CA VAL A 56 0.96 4.15 -9.75
C VAL A 56 -0.25 4.02 -10.68
N THR A 57 -1.00 2.92 -10.51
CA THR A 57 -2.16 2.59 -11.32
C THR A 57 -3.35 2.28 -10.45
N ARG A 58 -4.50 2.90 -10.74
CA ARG A 58 -5.78 2.65 -10.05
C ARG A 58 -6.42 1.39 -10.60
N SER A 59 -6.19 0.28 -9.92
CA SER A 59 -6.56 -1.05 -10.42
C SER A 59 -8.08 -1.28 -10.54
N CYS A 60 -8.92 -0.57 -9.78
CA CYS A 60 -10.37 -0.75 -9.80
C CYS A 60 -11.07 -0.30 -11.09
N ILE A 61 -10.41 0.54 -11.89
CA ILE A 61 -10.93 1.00 -13.20
C ILE A 61 -10.12 0.51 -14.38
N TYR A 62 -9.06 -0.28 -14.12
CA TYR A 62 -8.17 -0.76 -15.17
C TYR A 62 -8.59 -2.15 -15.63
N LYS A 63 -9.31 -2.23 -16.75
CA LYS A 63 -9.82 -3.49 -17.33
C LYS A 63 -8.67 -4.37 -17.79
N MET A 64 -8.81 -5.68 -17.65
CA MET A 64 -7.81 -6.67 -18.07
C MET A 64 -7.53 -6.64 -19.57
N SER A 65 -8.50 -6.26 -20.39
CA SER A 65 -8.29 -6.02 -21.82
C SER A 65 -7.21 -4.96 -22.12
N ARG A 66 -6.99 -4.02 -21.20
CA ARG A 66 -6.03 -2.91 -21.32
C ARG A 66 -4.71 -3.16 -20.60
N VAL A 67 -4.62 -4.16 -19.73
CA VAL A 67 -3.38 -4.53 -19.05
C VAL A 67 -2.43 -5.14 -20.08
N PRO A 68 -1.20 -4.59 -20.26
CA PRO A 68 -0.23 -5.17 -21.17
C PRO A 68 0.10 -6.62 -20.78
N ASP A 69 0.36 -7.46 -21.77
CA ASP A 69 0.92 -8.78 -21.50
C ASP A 69 2.33 -8.62 -20.92
N HIS A 70 2.76 -9.52 -20.05
CA HIS A 70 4.02 -9.43 -19.30
C HIS A 70 4.15 -8.16 -18.41
N ALA A 71 3.04 -7.49 -18.07
CA ALA A 71 3.10 -6.36 -17.15
C ALA A 71 3.63 -6.80 -15.77
N GLU A 72 4.53 -6.01 -15.21
CA GLU A 72 4.99 -6.15 -13.82
C GLU A 72 4.05 -5.39 -12.89
N ILE A 73 3.48 -6.11 -11.93
CA ILE A 73 2.52 -5.56 -10.97
C ILE A 73 3.05 -5.81 -9.56
N THR A 74 3.17 -4.72 -8.77
CA THR A 74 3.47 -4.82 -7.34
C THR A 74 2.28 -4.32 -6.55
N THR A 75 1.75 -5.18 -5.70
CA THR A 75 0.74 -4.85 -4.69
C THR A 75 1.42 -4.56 -3.35
N ILE A 76 0.64 -4.19 -2.33
CA ILE A 76 1.20 -3.90 -0.99
C ILE A 76 1.92 -5.12 -0.40
N GLU A 77 1.45 -6.32 -0.69
CA GLU A 77 2.06 -7.58 -0.24
C GLU A 77 3.47 -7.81 -0.86
N GLY A 78 3.75 -7.19 -2.00
CA GLY A 78 5.05 -7.21 -2.66
C GLY A 78 5.99 -6.09 -2.25
N VAL A 79 5.57 -5.15 -1.39
CA VAL A 79 6.42 -4.05 -0.90
C VAL A 79 7.32 -4.51 0.24
N GLY A 80 6.78 -5.32 1.15
CA GLY A 80 7.49 -5.92 2.27
C GLY A 80 6.57 -6.74 3.15
N THR A 81 7.14 -7.66 3.91
CA THR A 81 6.44 -8.58 4.81
C THR A 81 6.52 -8.11 6.26
N ILE A 82 5.79 -8.76 7.17
CA ILE A 82 5.87 -8.44 8.61
C ILE A 82 7.29 -8.65 9.16
N SER A 83 8.02 -9.65 8.65
CA SER A 83 9.39 -9.95 9.06
C SER A 83 10.45 -9.06 8.40
N ASP A 84 10.14 -8.48 7.23
CA ASP A 84 11.04 -7.57 6.52
C ASP A 84 10.23 -6.44 5.87
N MET A 85 9.91 -5.46 6.68
CA MET A 85 9.15 -4.28 6.24
C MET A 85 10.05 -3.30 5.49
N HIS A 86 9.51 -2.77 4.41
CA HIS A 86 10.09 -1.61 3.73
C HIS A 86 10.12 -0.39 4.68
N PRO A 87 11.12 0.53 4.61
CA PRO A 87 11.18 1.72 5.46
C PRO A 87 9.87 2.52 5.52
N ILE A 88 9.13 2.63 4.42
CA ILE A 88 7.81 3.29 4.38
C ILE A 88 6.81 2.57 5.31
N GLN A 89 6.77 1.25 5.31
CA GLN A 89 5.85 0.48 6.16
C GLN A 89 6.17 0.66 7.63
N VAL A 90 7.47 0.65 7.98
CA VAL A 90 7.93 0.91 9.37
C VAL A 90 7.55 2.32 9.80
N ALA A 91 7.81 3.32 8.96
CA ALA A 91 7.44 4.71 9.24
C ALA A 91 5.93 4.89 9.41
N TRP A 92 5.11 4.25 8.55
CA TRP A 92 3.64 4.26 8.68
C TRP A 92 3.16 3.71 10.01
N MET A 93 3.78 2.65 10.46
CA MET A 93 3.48 2.02 11.74
C MET A 93 3.90 2.92 12.91
N ALA A 94 5.13 3.42 12.89
CA ALA A 94 5.72 4.24 13.96
C ALA A 94 5.01 5.58 14.14
N TYR A 95 4.60 6.23 13.05
CA TYR A 95 3.88 7.51 13.08
C TYR A 95 2.37 7.37 13.28
N GLY A 96 1.86 6.16 13.53
CA GLY A 96 0.44 5.93 13.80
C GLY A 96 -0.48 6.20 12.61
N CYS A 97 0.04 6.14 11.38
CA CYS A 97 -0.68 6.45 10.15
C CYS A 97 -1.87 5.51 9.89
N ALA A 98 -1.74 4.23 10.29
CA ALA A 98 -2.77 3.22 10.08
C ALA A 98 -3.84 3.29 11.18
N GLN A 99 -4.80 4.21 11.09
CA GLN A 99 -5.96 4.26 11.99
C GLN A 99 -6.90 3.10 11.68
N CYS A 100 -7.94 3.26 10.84
CA CYS A 100 -8.68 2.10 10.34
C CYS A 100 -7.80 1.21 9.45
N GLY A 101 -6.86 1.80 8.70
CA GLY A 101 -5.88 1.10 7.87
C GLY A 101 -6.34 0.82 6.44
N PHE A 102 -7.60 1.09 6.10
CA PHE A 102 -8.16 0.76 4.79
C PHE A 102 -7.46 1.46 3.62
N CYS A 103 -7.06 2.71 3.79
CA CYS A 103 -6.36 3.48 2.75
C CYS A 103 -4.83 3.25 2.76
N SER A 104 -4.27 2.67 3.84
CA SER A 104 -2.82 2.55 4.04
C SER A 104 -2.10 1.87 2.89
N PRO A 105 -2.58 0.72 2.33
CA PRO A 105 -1.93 0.09 1.18
C PRO A 105 -1.77 1.03 -0.01
N GLY A 106 -2.84 1.73 -0.41
CA GLY A 106 -2.81 2.64 -1.56
C GLY A 106 -1.88 3.84 -1.37
N PHE A 107 -1.80 4.39 -0.15
CA PHE A 107 -0.86 5.47 0.17
C PHE A 107 0.59 4.97 0.18
N ILE A 108 0.86 3.81 0.77
CA ILE A 108 2.22 3.22 0.81
C ILE A 108 2.72 2.93 -0.61
N ILE A 109 1.90 2.37 -1.48
CA ILE A 109 2.20 2.18 -2.90
C ILE A 109 2.55 3.51 -3.58
N SER A 110 1.75 4.54 -3.33
CA SER A 110 1.99 5.87 -3.92
C SER A 110 3.27 6.50 -3.38
N ALA A 111 3.52 6.41 -2.06
CA ALA A 111 4.73 6.91 -1.43
C ALA A 111 5.99 6.18 -1.94
N LYS A 112 5.90 4.85 -2.11
CA LYS A 112 7.03 4.08 -2.66
C LYS A 112 7.44 4.58 -4.04
N VAL A 113 6.48 4.74 -4.96
CA VAL A 113 6.79 5.26 -6.30
C VAL A 113 7.36 6.68 -6.25
N LEU A 114 6.87 7.53 -5.34
CA LEU A 114 7.46 8.86 -5.14
C LEU A 114 8.92 8.75 -4.75
N LEU A 115 9.23 7.98 -3.68
CA LEU A 115 10.58 7.91 -3.11
C LEU A 115 11.56 7.16 -4.02
N ASP A 116 11.10 6.20 -4.81
CA ASP A 116 11.92 5.54 -5.83
C ASP A 116 12.37 6.52 -6.94
N ASN A 117 11.58 7.55 -7.23
CA ASN A 117 11.87 8.55 -8.26
C ASN A 117 12.44 9.86 -7.71
N ASN A 118 12.13 10.21 -6.48
CA ASN A 118 12.63 11.39 -5.78
C ASN A 118 12.97 11.02 -4.34
N PRO A 119 14.24 10.71 -4.05
CA PRO A 119 14.67 10.29 -2.70
C PRO A 119 14.63 11.42 -1.66
N SER A 120 14.55 12.69 -2.10
CA SER A 120 14.58 13.86 -1.22
C SER A 120 13.41 14.81 -1.51
N PRO A 121 12.15 14.34 -1.39
CA PRO A 121 11.01 15.20 -1.66
C PRO A 121 10.83 16.24 -0.56
N THR A 122 10.29 17.40 -0.91
CA THR A 122 9.76 18.36 0.06
C THR A 122 8.40 17.86 0.58
N ARG A 123 7.97 18.39 1.73
CA ARG A 123 6.63 18.09 2.29
C ARG A 123 5.50 18.48 1.34
N GLU A 124 5.69 19.54 0.59
CA GLU A 124 4.74 20.02 -0.40
C GLU A 124 4.63 19.05 -1.58
N GLU A 125 5.76 18.59 -2.10
CA GLU A 125 5.80 17.58 -3.16
C GLU A 125 5.13 16.27 -2.73
N VAL A 126 5.33 15.82 -1.49
CA VAL A 126 4.65 14.63 -0.95
C VAL A 126 3.13 14.84 -0.93
N ARG A 127 2.66 16.00 -0.43
CA ARG A 127 1.23 16.33 -0.40
C ARG A 127 0.63 16.36 -1.80
N ASP A 128 1.30 17.04 -2.73
CA ASP A 128 0.83 17.21 -4.11
C ASP A 128 0.84 15.88 -4.86
N TRP A 129 1.84 15.02 -4.58
CA TRP A 129 1.87 13.67 -5.11
C TRP A 129 0.66 12.84 -4.65
N PHE A 130 0.33 12.85 -3.36
CA PHE A 130 -0.84 12.14 -2.87
C PHE A 130 -2.14 12.67 -3.50
N ASN A 131 -2.26 13.99 -3.67
CA ASN A 131 -3.38 14.60 -4.37
C ASN A 131 -3.45 14.13 -5.84
N LYS A 132 -2.33 14.14 -6.55
CA LYS A 132 -2.21 13.65 -7.93
C LYS A 132 -2.60 12.17 -8.05
N GLN A 133 -2.21 11.35 -7.08
CA GLN A 133 -2.57 9.94 -7.03
C GLN A 133 -3.98 9.69 -6.46
N ARG A 134 -4.71 10.76 -6.13
CA ARG A 134 -6.08 10.72 -5.57
C ARG A 134 -6.18 9.91 -4.27
N ASN A 135 -5.11 9.90 -3.47
CA ASN A 135 -5.11 9.20 -2.19
C ASN A 135 -6.00 9.92 -1.18
N LEU A 136 -7.05 9.23 -0.72
CA LEU A 136 -8.03 9.79 0.20
C LEU A 136 -8.08 8.98 1.51
N CYS A 137 -8.01 9.68 2.64
CA CYS A 137 -8.13 9.11 3.98
C CYS A 137 -9.39 9.64 4.68
N ARG A 138 -10.36 8.76 4.97
CA ARG A 138 -11.59 9.14 5.69
C ARG A 138 -11.34 9.46 7.16
N CYS A 139 -10.27 8.89 7.74
CA CYS A 139 -9.83 9.18 9.11
C CYS A 139 -9.03 10.48 9.24
N THR A 140 -8.83 11.22 8.14
CA THR A 140 -8.14 12.52 8.08
C THR A 140 -6.69 12.53 8.60
N GLY A 141 -5.98 11.41 8.48
CA GLY A 141 -4.61 11.25 8.98
C GLY A 141 -3.50 11.87 8.11
N TYR A 142 -3.79 12.89 7.31
CA TYR A 142 -2.87 13.38 6.28
C TYR A 142 -1.53 13.89 6.81
N LYS A 143 -1.51 14.60 7.95
CA LYS A 143 -0.26 15.10 8.54
C LYS A 143 0.70 13.96 8.90
N PRO A 144 0.30 12.93 9.68
CA PRO A 144 1.15 11.77 9.94
C PRO A 144 1.62 11.05 8.67
N LEU A 145 0.77 10.97 7.62
CA LEU A 145 1.13 10.31 6.36
C LEU A 145 2.29 11.03 5.65
N ILE A 146 2.29 12.36 5.65
CA ILE A 146 3.39 13.17 5.10
C ILE A 146 4.64 13.01 5.99
N ASP A 147 4.49 13.12 7.31
CA ASP A 147 5.59 12.98 8.27
C ASP A 147 6.29 11.63 8.12
N ALA A 148 5.53 10.55 8.03
CA ALA A 148 6.04 9.20 7.83
C ALA A 148 6.76 9.03 6.47
N THR A 149 6.25 9.66 5.42
CA THR A 149 6.91 9.62 4.10
C THR A 149 8.27 10.32 4.15
N MET A 150 8.35 11.48 4.82
CA MET A 150 9.62 12.20 5.00
C MET A 150 10.61 11.40 5.83
N ALA A 151 10.16 10.75 6.91
CA ALA A 151 10.99 9.90 7.75
C ALA A 151 11.49 8.65 7.00
N ALA A 152 10.62 8.01 6.22
CA ALA A 152 11.02 6.90 5.35
C ALA A 152 12.07 7.31 4.31
N ALA A 153 11.93 8.51 3.74
CA ALA A 153 12.92 9.08 2.82
C ALA A 153 14.30 9.23 3.49
N ALA A 154 14.35 9.72 4.74
CA ALA A 154 15.58 9.83 5.51
C ALA A 154 16.25 8.45 5.76
N VAL A 155 15.45 7.42 6.08
CA VAL A 155 15.98 6.05 6.19
C VAL A 155 16.53 5.55 4.87
N MET A 156 15.82 5.78 3.76
CA MET A 156 16.26 5.32 2.43
C MET A 156 17.54 6.03 1.95
N ARG A 157 17.80 7.25 2.43
CA ARG A 157 19.07 7.97 2.19
C ARG A 157 20.19 7.58 3.15
N GLY A 158 19.92 6.73 4.16
CA GLY A 158 20.92 6.33 5.16
C GLY A 158 21.18 7.39 6.25
N GLU A 159 20.32 8.39 6.39
CA GLU A 159 20.43 9.44 7.43
C GLU A 159 19.95 8.95 8.80
N MET A 160 19.18 7.88 8.83
CA MET A 160 18.70 7.18 10.04
C MET A 160 18.38 5.72 9.71
N THR A 161 18.20 4.90 10.75
CA THR A 161 17.85 3.48 10.61
C THR A 161 16.35 3.23 10.76
N LYS A 162 15.86 2.02 10.42
CA LYS A 162 14.45 1.64 10.66
C LYS A 162 14.15 1.63 12.17
N GLU A 163 15.11 1.28 12.99
CA GLU A 163 15.02 1.21 14.45
C GLU A 163 14.87 2.60 15.09
N ASP A 164 15.44 3.63 14.47
CA ASP A 164 15.29 5.02 14.93
C ASP A 164 13.88 5.58 14.74
N LEU A 165 13.10 4.98 13.81
CA LEU A 165 11.71 5.35 13.60
C LEU A 165 10.80 4.86 14.74
N VAL A 166 11.17 3.75 15.38
CA VAL A 166 10.32 3.09 16.35
C VAL A 166 10.55 3.72 17.73
N PHE A 167 9.48 4.20 18.35
CA PHE A 167 9.53 4.72 19.71
C PHE A 167 10.07 3.65 20.68
N LYS A 168 11.13 3.97 21.41
CA LYS A 168 11.66 3.14 22.47
C LYS A 168 11.07 3.60 23.80
N GLN A 169 10.37 2.69 24.49
CA GLN A 169 9.84 2.98 25.81
C GLN A 169 11.00 3.22 26.78
N THR A 170 10.96 4.35 27.49
CA THR A 170 11.86 4.67 28.58
C THR A 170 11.04 4.71 29.88
N GLY A 171 11.22 3.71 30.76
CA GLY A 171 10.52 3.58 32.02
C GLY A 171 9.29 2.67 31.98
N ASP A 172 8.64 2.52 33.14
CA ASP A 172 7.54 1.54 33.36
C ASP A 172 6.14 2.09 33.04
N SER A 173 6.00 3.38 32.73
CA SER A 173 4.71 4.00 32.45
C SER A 173 4.27 3.81 31.00
N ILE A 174 3.05 3.30 30.81
CA ILE A 174 2.39 3.22 29.52
C ILE A 174 1.70 4.55 29.18
N VAL A 175 1.22 5.25 30.20
CA VAL A 175 0.46 6.51 30.03
C VAL A 175 1.44 7.60 29.57
N GLY A 176 1.05 8.31 28.49
CA GLY A 176 1.87 9.39 27.91
C GLY A 176 2.93 8.91 26.92
N THR A 177 2.96 7.61 26.58
CA THR A 177 3.89 7.04 25.60
C THR A 177 3.22 6.72 24.27
N ASN A 178 4.01 6.75 23.18
CA ASN A 178 3.53 6.42 21.84
C ASN A 178 3.72 4.92 21.56
N TYR A 179 2.67 4.11 21.72
CA TYR A 179 2.72 2.71 21.36
C TYR A 179 2.29 2.47 19.91
N ILE A 180 3.00 1.54 19.28
CA ILE A 180 2.56 1.02 17.98
C ILE A 180 1.28 0.21 18.20
N ARG A 181 0.25 0.50 17.39
CA ARG A 181 -1.01 -0.25 17.45
C ARG A 181 -0.78 -1.73 17.12
N PRO A 182 -1.35 -2.68 17.86
CA PRO A 182 -1.12 -4.12 17.63
C PRO A 182 -1.42 -4.57 16.20
N SER A 183 -2.44 -3.98 15.54
CA SER A 183 -2.83 -4.31 14.16
C SER A 183 -2.05 -3.52 13.09
N ALA A 184 -1.11 -2.64 13.47
CA ALA A 184 -0.45 -1.74 12.52
C ALA A 184 0.39 -2.52 11.50
N ALA A 185 1.15 -3.51 11.93
CA ALA A 185 1.98 -4.33 11.07
C ALA A 185 1.17 -4.99 9.94
N GLN A 186 0.06 -5.62 10.28
CA GLN A 186 -0.82 -6.26 9.30
C GLN A 186 -1.46 -5.25 8.34
N LYS A 187 -1.85 -4.07 8.84
CA LYS A 187 -2.46 -3.01 8.02
C LYS A 187 -1.50 -2.41 7.01
N VAL A 188 -0.22 -2.24 7.38
CA VAL A 188 0.79 -1.66 6.48
C VAL A 188 1.38 -2.67 5.50
N THR A 189 1.26 -3.98 5.78
CA THR A 189 1.68 -5.05 4.87
C THR A 189 0.53 -5.62 4.01
N GLY A 190 -0.69 -5.14 4.24
CA GLY A 190 -1.87 -5.58 3.48
C GLY A 190 -2.47 -6.92 3.92
N THR A 191 -1.96 -7.51 5.01
CA THR A 191 -2.42 -8.80 5.53
C THR A 191 -3.59 -8.70 6.53
N TRP A 192 -4.02 -7.46 6.86
CA TRP A 192 -5.21 -7.22 7.67
C TRP A 192 -6.46 -7.38 6.82
N ASP A 193 -7.32 -8.32 7.20
CA ASP A 193 -8.60 -8.53 6.54
C ASP A 193 -9.69 -7.63 7.15
N PHE A 194 -10.52 -7.09 6.28
CA PHE A 194 -11.78 -6.44 6.62
C PHE A 194 -12.92 -7.38 6.23
N GLY A 195 -14.14 -7.18 6.72
CA GLY A 195 -15.25 -8.10 6.49
C GLY A 195 -15.50 -8.48 5.03
N ALA A 196 -15.25 -7.57 4.08
CA ALA A 196 -15.33 -7.89 2.65
C ALA A 196 -14.16 -8.77 2.15
N ASP A 197 -13.03 -8.78 2.84
CA ASP A 197 -11.88 -9.62 2.51
C ASP A 197 -12.10 -11.04 3.08
N ASP A 198 -12.64 -11.13 4.30
CA ASP A 198 -13.01 -12.40 4.92
C ASP A 198 -14.05 -13.14 4.07
N ALA A 199 -15.05 -12.42 3.56
CA ALA A 199 -16.08 -12.99 2.70
C ALA A 199 -15.53 -13.66 1.43
N LEU A 200 -14.42 -13.15 0.86
CA LEU A 200 -13.77 -13.76 -0.30
C LEU A 200 -13.03 -15.07 0.04
N LYS A 201 -12.68 -15.27 1.29
CA LYS A 201 -11.90 -16.42 1.77
C LYS A 201 -12.77 -17.52 2.38
N MET A 202 -14.07 -17.24 2.59
CA MET A 202 -15.02 -18.24 3.10
C MET A 202 -15.30 -19.29 2.03
N PRO A 203 -15.41 -20.57 2.41
CA PRO A 203 -15.89 -21.61 1.50
C PRO A 203 -17.33 -21.29 1.06
N SER A 204 -17.57 -21.39 -0.24
CA SER A 204 -18.90 -21.27 -0.87
C SER A 204 -19.76 -22.48 -0.61
#